data_523e574df204a07d57f325fb87c15ffb
#
_entry.id   523e574df204a07d57f325fb87c15ffb
#
_cell.length_a   1.000
_cell.length_b   1.000
_cell.length_c   1.000
_cell.angle_alpha   90.00
_cell.angle_beta   90.00
_cell.angle_gamma   90.00
#
_symmetry.space_group_name_H-M   'P 1'
#
loop_
_entity.id
_entity.type
_entity.pdbx_description
1 polymer ?
#
loop_
_entity_poly.entity_id
_entity_poly.type
_entity_poly.pdbx_seq_one_letter_code
_entity_poly.pdbx_strand_id
1 'polypeptide(L)'
;EKILYYITSLFTGLATMGIETSASRLLSPYFGSTNLIWATIITLIMLSLCLGNYLGGKLADKEKNADKLYTVIIISAIWVLVMPFFSKIVIMGSVIIGGLLPFGNAIQIASVLSCLILFTFPLTLLGMVSPYLAKLCINDLKLTGKVIGNISVWNTVGSIIGTILPTFVLIPLIGVKFSFLLFGIMLLALCVCYFIVAKKNKKKKLLATSIIIAIVMLASTNKSLALDAVIYEEESIYNYIGVNQEEEALSLKTNVFFGSQSVKNIDQNKLTGLYYDYFVTFPLFCKDFEELEDEKLEILILGYCAGTGADVLRKEYDINVTGIEIDDKIIEVAQKYFWDGEIKDNIIIDDGRNYLQNCDKKYDLVIIDVYQNISIPVNFTSTEFFGLCNKVLKDDGIIAMNIGLGNSTDSKLVQCLGQTLKKNVQNVYDYKT
;
A
#
# COMPACT_ATOMS: atom_id res chain seq x y z
N GLU A 1 37.08 1.06 -15.49
CA GLU A 1 36.05 0.04 -15.68
C GLU A 1 35.68 -0.64 -14.36
N LYS A 2 36.61 -1.08 -13.49
CA LYS A 2 36.30 -1.75 -12.21
C LYS A 2 35.41 -0.92 -11.27
N ILE A 3 35.70 0.40 -11.15
CA ILE A 3 34.87 1.30 -10.34
C ILE A 3 33.44 1.35 -10.88
N LEU A 4 33.26 1.38 -12.18
CA LEU A 4 31.95 1.39 -12.82
C LEU A 4 31.18 0.10 -12.54
N TYR A 5 31.85 -1.06 -12.45
CA TYR A 5 31.20 -2.32 -12.08
C TYR A 5 30.71 -2.33 -10.64
N TYR A 6 31.43 -1.72 -9.69
CA TYR A 6 30.94 -1.55 -8.31
C TYR A 6 29.76 -0.59 -8.24
N ILE A 7 29.81 0.51 -8.99
CA ILE A 7 28.68 1.45 -9.14
C ILE A 7 27.48 0.71 -9.76
N THR A 8 27.69 -0.13 -10.76
CA THR A 8 26.62 -0.95 -11.37
C THR A 8 26.01 -1.88 -10.33
N SER A 9 26.82 -2.53 -9.50
CA SER A 9 26.31 -3.40 -8.43
C SER A 9 25.46 -2.64 -7.41
N LEU A 10 25.91 -1.43 -7.01
CA LEU A 10 25.16 -0.55 -6.11
C LEU A 10 23.78 -0.19 -6.69
N PHE A 11 23.76 0.36 -7.91
CA PHE A 11 22.53 0.84 -8.51
C PHE A 11 21.55 -0.28 -8.91
N THR A 12 22.06 -1.46 -9.28
CA THR A 12 21.20 -2.60 -9.56
C THR A 12 20.62 -3.18 -8.27
N GLY A 13 21.37 -3.24 -7.17
CA GLY A 13 20.86 -3.60 -5.86
C GLY A 13 19.76 -2.62 -5.38
N LEU A 14 20.02 -1.32 -5.53
CA LEU A 14 19.07 -0.26 -5.21
C LEU A 14 17.78 -0.40 -6.03
N ALA A 15 17.89 -0.57 -7.35
CA ALA A 15 16.73 -0.76 -8.22
C ALA A 15 15.95 -2.04 -7.89
N THR A 16 16.64 -3.15 -7.62
CA THR A 16 16.00 -4.44 -7.31
C THR A 16 15.11 -4.33 -6.07
N MET A 17 15.65 -3.85 -4.96
CA MET A 17 14.90 -3.70 -3.71
C MET A 17 13.89 -2.55 -3.80
N GLY A 18 14.20 -1.48 -4.54
CA GLY A 18 13.27 -0.39 -4.80
C GLY A 18 12.05 -0.83 -5.62
N ILE A 19 12.23 -1.69 -6.59
CA ILE A 19 11.15 -2.31 -7.36
C ILE A 19 10.32 -3.25 -6.46
N GLU A 20 10.98 -4.04 -5.61
CA GLU A 20 10.30 -4.96 -4.68
C GLU A 20 9.39 -4.23 -3.71
N THR A 21 9.89 -3.19 -3.03
CA THR A 21 9.10 -2.38 -2.10
C THR A 21 7.97 -1.62 -2.81
N SER A 22 8.23 -1.09 -4.01
CA SER A 22 7.21 -0.43 -4.81
C SER A 22 6.18 -1.40 -5.37
N ALA A 23 6.54 -2.68 -5.62
CA ALA A 23 5.63 -3.71 -6.11
C ALA A 23 4.52 -4.02 -5.10
N SER A 24 4.85 -4.10 -3.81
CA SER A 24 3.86 -4.30 -2.76
C SER A 24 2.85 -3.15 -2.71
N ARG A 25 3.33 -1.92 -2.87
CA ARG A 25 2.49 -0.71 -2.90
C ARG A 25 1.63 -0.63 -4.17
N LEU A 26 2.14 -1.06 -5.32
CA LEU A 26 1.36 -1.14 -6.56
C LEU A 26 0.21 -2.14 -6.47
N LEU A 27 0.43 -3.27 -5.79
CA LEU A 27 -0.57 -4.35 -5.70
C LEU A 27 -1.53 -4.19 -4.51
N SER A 28 -1.12 -3.48 -3.45
CA SER A 28 -1.91 -3.29 -2.22
C SER A 28 -3.30 -2.70 -2.46
N PRO A 29 -3.52 -1.67 -3.29
CA PRO A 29 -4.85 -1.12 -3.55
C PRO A 29 -5.83 -2.13 -4.18
N TYR A 30 -5.32 -3.16 -4.85
CA TYR A 30 -6.12 -4.17 -5.54
C TYR A 30 -6.33 -5.44 -4.74
N PHE A 31 -5.33 -5.89 -3.99
CA PHE A 31 -5.34 -7.19 -3.32
C PHE A 31 -5.30 -7.10 -1.80
N GLY A 32 -5.10 -5.91 -1.26
CA GLY A 32 -4.86 -5.68 0.16
C GLY A 32 -3.41 -5.95 0.58
N SER A 33 -3.13 -5.79 1.89
CA SER A 33 -1.80 -5.94 2.49
C SER A 33 -1.73 -7.08 3.50
N THR A 34 -2.44 -8.19 3.24
CA THR A 34 -2.43 -9.36 4.13
C THR A 34 -1.06 -10.06 4.10
N ASN A 35 -0.70 -10.73 5.20
CA ASN A 35 0.54 -11.51 5.30
C ASN A 35 0.70 -12.52 4.16
N LEU A 36 -0.41 -13.07 3.66
CA LEU A 36 -0.39 -14.04 2.57
C LEU A 36 0.04 -13.39 1.24
N ILE A 37 -0.48 -12.20 0.95
CA ILE A 37 -0.11 -11.45 -0.26
C ILE A 37 1.35 -11.01 -0.17
N TRP A 38 1.79 -10.50 0.99
CA TRP A 38 3.19 -10.19 1.26
C TRP A 38 4.12 -11.39 1.04
N ALA A 39 3.77 -12.55 1.62
CA ALA A 39 4.55 -13.79 1.44
C ALA A 39 4.62 -14.21 -0.04
N THR A 40 3.52 -14.06 -0.78
CA THR A 40 3.47 -14.35 -2.21
C THR A 40 4.43 -13.45 -3.01
N ILE A 41 4.37 -12.14 -2.79
CA ILE A 41 5.23 -11.16 -3.49
C ILE A 41 6.70 -11.47 -3.22
N ILE A 42 7.09 -11.59 -1.95
CA ILE A 42 8.48 -11.88 -1.54
C ILE A 42 8.96 -13.19 -2.16
N THR A 43 8.15 -14.25 -2.08
CA THR A 43 8.51 -15.57 -2.61
C THR A 43 8.77 -15.53 -4.12
N LEU A 44 7.88 -14.90 -4.88
CA LEU A 44 8.02 -14.83 -6.34
C LEU A 44 9.21 -13.95 -6.76
N ILE A 45 9.46 -12.87 -6.04
CA ILE A 45 10.62 -12.01 -6.27
C ILE A 45 11.92 -12.77 -5.98
N MET A 46 12.00 -13.46 -4.84
CA MET A 46 13.17 -14.26 -4.47
C MET A 46 13.43 -15.40 -5.48
N LEU A 47 12.37 -16.08 -5.95
CA LEU A 47 12.48 -17.08 -7.01
C LEU A 47 13.01 -16.47 -8.32
N SER A 48 12.53 -15.28 -8.67
CA SER A 48 12.99 -14.55 -9.86
C SER A 48 14.48 -14.20 -9.78
N LEU A 49 14.93 -13.71 -8.63
CA LEU A 49 16.34 -13.41 -8.38
C LEU A 49 17.21 -14.68 -8.36
N CYS A 50 16.72 -15.78 -7.78
CA CYS A 50 17.40 -17.07 -7.81
C CYS A 50 17.61 -17.57 -9.24
N LEU A 51 16.54 -17.52 -10.05
CA LEU A 51 16.61 -17.87 -11.48
C LEU A 51 17.58 -16.94 -12.23
N GLY A 52 17.54 -15.63 -11.92
CA GLY A 52 18.45 -14.64 -12.48
C GLY A 52 19.92 -14.95 -12.15
N ASN A 53 20.23 -15.24 -10.90
CA ASN A 53 21.57 -15.62 -10.47
C ASN A 53 22.09 -16.86 -11.23
N TYR A 54 21.25 -17.89 -11.38
CA TYR A 54 21.60 -19.10 -12.14
C TYR A 54 21.87 -18.79 -13.62
N LEU A 55 20.95 -18.06 -14.27
CA LEU A 55 21.08 -17.72 -15.69
C LEU A 55 22.25 -16.76 -15.94
N GLY A 56 22.48 -15.80 -15.05
CA GLY A 56 23.57 -14.84 -15.11
C GLY A 56 24.94 -15.51 -15.01
N GLY A 57 25.11 -16.45 -14.08
CA GLY A 57 26.31 -17.26 -13.99
C GLY A 57 26.59 -18.06 -15.27
N LYS A 58 25.57 -18.78 -15.76
CA LYS A 58 25.67 -19.55 -17.01
C LYS A 58 25.99 -18.69 -18.24
N LEU A 59 25.37 -17.50 -18.33
CA LEU A 59 25.65 -16.57 -19.43
C LEU A 59 27.05 -16.00 -19.35
N ALA A 60 27.53 -15.63 -18.15
CA ALA A 60 28.87 -15.10 -17.93
C ALA A 60 29.98 -16.11 -18.22
N ASP A 61 29.75 -17.41 -17.95
CA ASP A 61 30.67 -18.48 -18.29
C ASP A 61 30.78 -18.73 -19.80
N LYS A 62 29.64 -18.60 -20.50
CA LYS A 62 29.62 -18.74 -21.95
C LYS A 62 30.30 -17.60 -22.67
N GLU A 63 30.14 -16.37 -22.17
CA GLU A 63 30.62 -15.19 -22.86
C GLU A 63 30.93 -14.05 -21.89
N LYS A 64 32.24 -13.81 -21.66
CA LYS A 64 32.74 -12.73 -20.80
C LYS A 64 32.72 -11.39 -21.55
N ASN A 65 31.53 -10.81 -21.74
CA ASN A 65 31.34 -9.55 -22.49
C ASN A 65 30.45 -8.56 -21.71
N ALA A 66 31.05 -7.47 -21.22
CA ALA A 66 30.31 -6.45 -20.48
C ALA A 66 29.17 -5.82 -21.30
N ASP A 67 29.26 -5.70 -22.60
CA ASP A 67 28.19 -5.15 -23.45
C ASP A 67 26.90 -5.96 -23.36
N LYS A 68 27.00 -7.29 -23.20
CA LYS A 68 25.81 -8.14 -23.00
C LYS A 68 25.15 -7.88 -21.67
N LEU A 69 25.94 -7.73 -20.62
CA LEU A 69 25.42 -7.40 -19.29
C LEU A 69 24.59 -6.10 -19.34
N TYR A 70 25.18 -5.02 -19.90
CA TYR A 70 24.46 -3.76 -19.98
C TYR A 70 23.24 -3.81 -20.94
N THR A 71 23.25 -4.70 -21.93
CA THR A 71 22.05 -4.97 -22.74
C THR A 71 20.94 -5.61 -21.91
N VAL A 72 21.26 -6.55 -21.04
CA VAL A 72 20.30 -7.17 -20.09
C VAL A 72 19.72 -6.11 -19.14
N ILE A 73 20.55 -5.20 -18.61
CA ILE A 73 20.10 -4.10 -17.76
C ILE A 73 19.15 -3.16 -18.51
N ILE A 74 19.45 -2.82 -19.78
CA ILE A 74 18.58 -1.97 -20.62
C ILE A 74 17.21 -2.63 -20.82
N ILE A 75 17.18 -3.93 -21.13
CA ILE A 75 15.90 -4.66 -21.33
C ILE A 75 15.06 -4.63 -20.04
N SER A 76 15.69 -4.88 -18.90
CA SER A 76 15.03 -4.78 -17.58
C SER A 76 14.53 -3.36 -17.32
N ALA A 77 15.36 -2.34 -17.58
CA ALA A 77 15.00 -0.94 -17.37
C ALA A 77 13.79 -0.51 -18.23
N ILE A 78 13.76 -0.93 -19.49
CA ILE A 78 12.62 -0.65 -20.38
C ILE A 78 11.34 -1.31 -19.83
N TRP A 79 11.42 -2.57 -19.38
CA TRP A 79 10.26 -3.24 -18.80
C TRP A 79 9.74 -2.49 -17.57
N VAL A 80 10.63 -2.10 -16.64
CA VAL A 80 10.29 -1.35 -15.44
C VAL A 80 9.63 -0.01 -15.78
N LEU A 81 10.11 0.69 -16.82
CA LEU A 81 9.52 1.95 -17.30
C LEU A 81 8.12 1.76 -17.90
N VAL A 82 7.89 0.68 -18.63
CA VAL A 82 6.60 0.43 -19.32
C VAL A 82 5.57 -0.17 -18.36
N MET A 83 6.02 -0.94 -17.36
CA MET A 83 5.18 -1.73 -16.47
C MET A 83 4.05 -0.95 -15.80
N PRO A 84 4.23 0.26 -15.25
CA PRO A 84 3.15 1.00 -14.61
C PRO A 84 1.97 1.31 -15.53
N PHE A 85 2.19 1.39 -16.83
CA PHE A 85 1.15 1.73 -17.82
C PHE A 85 0.26 0.55 -18.21
N PHE A 86 0.76 -0.66 -18.12
CA PHE A 86 -0.02 -1.86 -18.42
C PHE A 86 -0.37 -2.69 -17.16
N SER A 87 0.14 -2.29 -15.99
CA SER A 87 -0.10 -3.00 -14.73
C SER A 87 -1.58 -3.19 -14.45
N LYS A 88 -2.40 -2.16 -14.66
CA LYS A 88 -3.86 -2.20 -14.48
C LYS A 88 -4.50 -3.30 -15.36
N ILE A 89 -4.12 -3.38 -16.61
CA ILE A 89 -4.66 -4.40 -17.55
C ILE A 89 -4.28 -5.81 -17.07
N VAL A 90 -3.03 -5.99 -16.64
CA VAL A 90 -2.55 -7.29 -16.13
C VAL A 90 -3.30 -7.66 -14.85
N ILE A 91 -3.47 -6.73 -13.92
CA ILE A 91 -4.16 -6.97 -12.65
C ILE A 91 -5.62 -7.36 -12.92
N MET A 92 -6.32 -6.61 -13.77
CA MET A 92 -7.71 -6.90 -14.13
C MET A 92 -7.86 -8.25 -14.81
N GLY A 93 -7.01 -8.56 -15.79
CA GLY A 93 -6.98 -9.88 -16.42
C GLY A 93 -6.71 -11.00 -15.42
N SER A 94 -5.82 -10.78 -14.47
CA SER A 94 -5.53 -11.74 -13.40
C SER A 94 -6.71 -11.97 -12.47
N VAL A 95 -7.49 -10.92 -12.15
CA VAL A 95 -8.71 -11.03 -11.33
C VAL A 95 -9.78 -11.85 -12.06
N ILE A 96 -9.98 -11.59 -13.35
CA ILE A 96 -10.92 -12.37 -14.17
C ILE A 96 -10.50 -13.85 -14.22
N ILE A 97 -9.23 -14.13 -14.48
CA ILE A 97 -8.72 -15.51 -14.52
C ILE A 97 -8.84 -16.17 -13.15
N GLY A 98 -8.49 -15.47 -12.08
CA GLY A 98 -8.62 -15.98 -10.71
C GLY A 98 -10.06 -16.34 -10.34
N GLY A 99 -11.04 -15.55 -10.79
CA GLY A 99 -12.46 -15.82 -10.57
C GLY A 99 -13.01 -16.99 -11.39
N LEU A 100 -12.37 -17.34 -12.51
CA LEU A 100 -12.78 -18.49 -13.34
C LEU A 100 -12.23 -19.83 -12.82
N LEU A 101 -11.18 -19.81 -11.99
CA LEU A 101 -10.55 -21.02 -11.48
C LEU A 101 -11.31 -21.56 -10.27
N PRO A 102 -11.67 -22.86 -10.24
CA PRO A 102 -12.43 -23.47 -9.15
C PRO A 102 -11.60 -23.73 -7.88
N PHE A 103 -10.32 -23.34 -7.87
CA PHE A 103 -9.37 -23.66 -6.81
C PHE A 103 -8.96 -22.37 -6.06
N GLY A 104 -9.16 -22.38 -4.75
CA GLY A 104 -8.61 -21.35 -3.86
C GLY A 104 -9.36 -20.03 -3.87
N ASN A 105 -8.77 -19.03 -3.23
CA ASN A 105 -9.29 -17.68 -3.17
C ASN A 105 -8.89 -16.93 -4.46
N ALA A 106 -9.88 -16.44 -5.21
CA ALA A 106 -9.69 -15.71 -6.48
C ALA A 106 -8.67 -14.56 -6.36
N ILE A 107 -8.70 -13.82 -5.24
CA ILE A 107 -7.78 -12.70 -4.96
C ILE A 107 -6.32 -13.20 -4.84
N GLN A 108 -6.10 -14.36 -4.21
CA GLN A 108 -4.76 -14.93 -4.06
C GLN A 108 -4.19 -15.36 -5.41
N ILE A 109 -4.99 -16.05 -6.22
CA ILE A 109 -4.58 -16.48 -7.57
C ILE A 109 -4.27 -15.25 -8.42
N ALA A 110 -5.12 -14.24 -8.38
CA ALA A 110 -4.92 -13.00 -9.12
C ALA A 110 -3.64 -12.27 -8.71
N SER A 111 -3.32 -12.23 -7.40
CA SER A 111 -2.08 -11.61 -6.92
C SER A 111 -0.84 -12.35 -7.38
N VAL A 112 -0.85 -13.70 -7.36
CA VAL A 112 0.24 -14.55 -7.88
C VAL A 112 0.45 -14.29 -9.38
N LEU A 113 -0.61 -14.32 -10.18
CA LEU A 113 -0.54 -14.11 -11.63
C LEU A 113 -0.02 -12.70 -11.96
N SER A 114 -0.55 -11.68 -11.27
CA SER A 114 -0.10 -10.29 -11.46
C SER A 114 1.39 -10.14 -11.15
N CYS A 115 1.84 -10.71 -10.02
CA CYS A 115 3.24 -10.66 -9.61
C CYS A 115 4.16 -11.39 -10.61
N LEU A 116 3.76 -12.58 -11.08
CA LEU A 116 4.50 -13.34 -12.09
C LEU A 116 4.68 -12.56 -13.40
N ILE A 117 3.62 -11.94 -13.90
CA ILE A 117 3.66 -11.24 -15.19
C ILE A 117 4.43 -9.93 -15.07
N LEU A 118 4.20 -9.15 -14.01
CA LEU A 118 4.77 -7.82 -13.89
C LEU A 118 6.24 -7.85 -13.47
N PHE A 119 6.61 -8.67 -12.48
CA PHE A 119 7.89 -8.55 -11.79
C PHE A 119 8.90 -9.64 -12.09
N THR A 120 8.46 -10.88 -12.44
CA THR A 120 9.40 -12.00 -12.63
C THR A 120 10.42 -11.70 -13.72
N PHE A 121 9.98 -11.19 -14.86
CA PHE A 121 10.88 -10.93 -15.99
C PHE A 121 11.97 -9.89 -15.66
N PRO A 122 11.66 -8.65 -15.24
CA PRO A 122 12.67 -7.64 -14.97
C PRO A 122 13.59 -8.02 -13.81
N LEU A 123 13.07 -8.64 -12.75
CA LEU A 123 13.87 -9.02 -11.59
C LEU A 123 14.78 -10.23 -11.89
N THR A 124 14.37 -11.16 -12.75
CA THR A 124 15.26 -12.21 -13.25
C THR A 124 16.45 -11.59 -14.00
N LEU A 125 16.22 -10.59 -14.84
CA LEU A 125 17.29 -9.91 -15.55
C LEU A 125 18.23 -9.14 -14.60
N LEU A 126 17.71 -8.45 -13.59
CA LEU A 126 18.50 -7.78 -12.56
C LEU A 126 19.28 -8.77 -11.69
N GLY A 127 18.70 -9.92 -11.37
CA GLY A 127 19.38 -11.00 -10.67
C GLY A 127 20.60 -11.53 -11.41
N MET A 128 20.63 -11.45 -12.75
CA MET A 128 21.80 -11.88 -13.54
C MET A 128 23.04 -10.99 -13.32
N VAL A 129 22.87 -9.78 -12.81
CA VAL A 129 23.94 -8.75 -12.79
C VAL A 129 25.07 -9.14 -11.84
N SER A 130 24.75 -9.52 -10.61
CA SER A 130 25.75 -9.83 -9.59
C SER A 130 26.73 -10.93 -9.99
N PRO A 131 26.31 -12.13 -10.41
CA PRO A 131 27.24 -13.19 -10.82
C PRO A 131 27.99 -12.84 -12.10
N TYR A 132 27.35 -12.08 -13.01
CA TYR A 132 28.01 -11.64 -14.23
C TYR A 132 29.12 -10.62 -13.93
N LEU A 133 28.90 -9.63 -13.07
CA LEU A 133 29.90 -8.67 -12.62
C LEU A 133 31.06 -9.37 -11.91
N ALA A 134 30.77 -10.37 -11.06
CA ALA A 134 31.81 -11.16 -10.41
C ALA A 134 32.74 -11.79 -11.44
N LYS A 135 32.20 -12.42 -12.47
CA LYS A 135 32.99 -13.01 -13.57
C LYS A 135 33.80 -11.99 -14.35
N LEU A 136 33.23 -10.80 -14.62
CA LEU A 136 33.96 -9.73 -15.32
C LEU A 136 35.14 -9.17 -14.51
N CYS A 137 35.01 -9.10 -13.19
CA CYS A 137 36.02 -8.53 -12.29
C CYS A 137 37.13 -9.51 -11.89
N ILE A 138 36.89 -10.82 -11.97
CA ILE A 138 37.87 -11.86 -11.61
C ILE A 138 38.90 -11.97 -12.71
N ASN A 139 40.12 -11.51 -12.41
CA ASN A 139 41.30 -11.65 -13.27
C ASN A 139 42.34 -12.62 -12.68
N ASP A 140 42.37 -12.78 -11.35
CA ASP A 140 43.25 -13.66 -10.62
C ASP A 140 42.43 -14.54 -9.66
N LEU A 141 42.64 -15.83 -9.72
CA LEU A 141 41.96 -16.82 -8.87
C LEU A 141 42.25 -16.61 -7.38
N LYS A 142 43.43 -16.10 -7.03
CA LYS A 142 43.79 -15.82 -5.62
C LYS A 142 42.96 -14.68 -4.99
N LEU A 143 42.38 -13.79 -5.78
CA LEU A 143 41.61 -12.64 -5.32
C LEU A 143 40.12 -12.80 -5.49
N THR A 144 39.64 -13.99 -5.89
CA THR A 144 38.24 -14.27 -6.20
C THR A 144 37.31 -13.92 -5.03
N GLY A 145 37.66 -14.35 -3.81
CA GLY A 145 36.84 -14.05 -2.62
C GLY A 145 36.69 -12.56 -2.35
N LYS A 146 37.78 -11.79 -2.47
CA LYS A 146 37.74 -10.32 -2.28
C LYS A 146 36.86 -9.63 -3.33
N VAL A 147 36.95 -10.06 -4.58
CA VAL A 147 36.17 -9.47 -5.68
C VAL A 147 34.67 -9.74 -5.49
N ILE A 148 34.29 -11.00 -5.21
CA ILE A 148 32.90 -11.38 -4.96
C ILE A 148 32.37 -10.65 -3.73
N GLY A 149 33.15 -10.61 -2.64
CA GLY A 149 32.79 -9.89 -1.42
C GLY A 149 32.52 -8.39 -1.68
N ASN A 150 33.37 -7.71 -2.42
CA ASN A 150 33.18 -6.29 -2.73
C ASN A 150 31.93 -6.05 -3.59
N ILE A 151 31.65 -6.89 -4.59
CA ILE A 151 30.42 -6.77 -5.39
C ILE A 151 29.20 -6.98 -4.52
N SER A 152 29.23 -8.00 -3.65
CA SER A 152 28.13 -8.28 -2.71
C SER A 152 27.90 -7.11 -1.74
N VAL A 153 28.97 -6.51 -1.19
CA VAL A 153 28.86 -5.34 -0.30
C VAL A 153 28.18 -4.18 -1.02
N TRP A 154 28.64 -3.79 -2.21
CA TRP A 154 28.00 -2.69 -2.95
C TRP A 154 26.56 -2.99 -3.35
N ASN A 155 26.26 -4.23 -3.71
CA ASN A 155 24.88 -4.66 -3.98
C ASN A 155 23.99 -4.52 -2.74
N THR A 156 24.47 -5.00 -1.58
CA THR A 156 23.75 -4.93 -0.31
C THR A 156 23.53 -3.47 0.15
N VAL A 157 24.56 -2.61 0.03
CA VAL A 157 24.41 -1.17 0.34
C VAL A 157 23.34 -0.55 -0.55
N GLY A 158 23.37 -0.84 -1.86
CA GLY A 158 22.33 -0.42 -2.78
C GLY A 158 20.95 -0.93 -2.35
N SER A 159 20.85 -2.20 -1.99
CA SER A 159 19.59 -2.83 -1.54
C SER A 159 19.01 -2.17 -0.29
N ILE A 160 19.84 -1.82 0.70
CA ILE A 160 19.41 -1.10 1.90
C ILE A 160 18.80 0.26 1.53
N ILE A 161 19.48 1.03 0.69
CA ILE A 161 18.98 2.32 0.20
C ILE A 161 17.68 2.12 -0.59
N GLY A 162 17.64 1.11 -1.48
CA GLY A 162 16.48 0.77 -2.29
C GLY A 162 15.26 0.30 -1.51
N THR A 163 15.44 -0.21 -0.31
CA THR A 163 14.32 -0.57 0.59
C THR A 163 13.73 0.66 1.28
N ILE A 164 14.60 1.54 1.79
CA ILE A 164 14.18 2.70 2.59
C ILE A 164 13.64 3.83 1.69
N LEU A 165 14.33 4.13 0.60
CA LEU A 165 14.07 5.28 -0.25
C LEU A 165 12.64 5.31 -0.84
N PRO A 166 12.08 4.24 -1.41
CA PRO A 166 10.72 4.25 -1.91
C PRO A 166 9.70 4.49 -0.81
N THR A 167 9.81 3.77 0.28
CA THR A 167 8.79 3.77 1.34
C THR A 167 8.67 5.13 2.04
N PHE A 168 9.79 5.74 2.38
CA PHE A 168 9.80 6.96 3.21
C PHE A 168 9.92 8.26 2.41
N VAL A 169 10.36 8.18 1.15
CA VAL A 169 10.65 9.39 0.36
C VAL A 169 9.90 9.41 -0.97
N LEU A 170 10.11 8.40 -1.82
CA LEU A 170 9.61 8.48 -3.19
C LEU A 170 8.09 8.34 -3.26
N ILE A 171 7.54 7.31 -2.63
CA ILE A 171 6.10 7.04 -2.70
C ILE A 171 5.29 8.20 -2.09
N PRO A 172 5.62 8.73 -0.89
CA PRO A 172 4.90 9.88 -0.35
C PRO A 172 5.03 11.17 -1.16
N LEU A 173 6.15 11.38 -1.87
CA LEU A 173 6.39 12.61 -2.62
C LEU A 173 5.93 12.56 -4.08
N ILE A 174 6.09 11.43 -4.73
CA ILE A 174 5.87 11.29 -6.18
C ILE A 174 4.97 10.11 -6.57
N GLY A 175 4.53 9.31 -5.61
CA GLY A 175 3.70 8.12 -5.84
C GLY A 175 4.46 6.91 -6.38
N VAL A 176 3.78 5.75 -6.36
CA VAL A 176 4.34 4.45 -6.79
C VAL A 176 4.74 4.46 -8.25
N LYS A 177 3.92 5.01 -9.12
CA LYS A 177 4.13 5.06 -10.58
C LYS A 177 5.42 5.77 -10.96
N PHE A 178 5.63 6.97 -10.41
CA PHE A 178 6.85 7.74 -10.66
C PHE A 178 8.08 7.11 -10.02
N SER A 179 7.93 6.37 -8.92
CA SER A 179 9.01 5.60 -8.31
C SER A 179 9.55 4.53 -9.26
N PHE A 180 8.69 3.76 -9.95
CA PHE A 180 9.13 2.83 -11.00
C PHE A 180 9.82 3.54 -12.16
N LEU A 181 9.28 4.67 -12.61
CA LEU A 181 9.92 5.47 -13.67
C LEU A 181 11.31 5.93 -13.26
N LEU A 182 11.50 6.38 -12.02
CA LEU A 182 12.79 6.80 -11.49
C LEU A 182 13.81 5.64 -11.50
N PHE A 183 13.43 4.44 -11.06
CA PHE A 183 14.32 3.27 -11.09
C PHE A 183 14.69 2.88 -12.52
N GLY A 184 13.73 2.88 -13.43
CA GLY A 184 14.00 2.60 -14.84
C GLY A 184 14.94 3.63 -15.48
N ILE A 185 14.71 4.93 -15.24
CA ILE A 185 15.58 6.02 -15.72
C ILE A 185 17.00 5.89 -15.13
N MET A 186 17.10 5.60 -13.83
CA MET A 186 18.37 5.41 -13.14
C MET A 186 19.19 4.26 -13.76
N LEU A 187 18.55 3.11 -14.05
CA LEU A 187 19.20 1.98 -14.73
C LEU A 187 19.63 2.34 -16.15
N LEU A 188 18.82 3.10 -16.90
CA LEU A 188 19.23 3.58 -18.22
C LEU A 188 20.40 4.55 -18.14
N ALA A 189 20.38 5.50 -17.21
CA ALA A 189 21.49 6.45 -17.00
C ALA A 189 22.80 5.72 -16.69
N LEU A 190 22.74 4.67 -15.86
CA LEU A 190 23.89 3.79 -15.59
C LEU A 190 24.44 3.16 -16.88
N CYS A 191 23.56 2.66 -17.77
CA CYS A 191 23.97 2.12 -19.05
C CYS A 191 24.57 3.18 -19.98
N VAL A 192 24.03 4.41 -19.96
CA VAL A 192 24.63 5.57 -20.69
C VAL A 192 26.07 5.78 -20.25
N CYS A 193 26.28 5.88 -18.94
CA CYS A 193 27.62 6.10 -18.37
C CYS A 193 28.60 4.99 -18.84
N TYR A 194 28.17 3.73 -18.84
CA TYR A 194 28.99 2.63 -19.33
C TYR A 194 29.37 2.81 -20.80
N PHE A 195 28.40 3.08 -21.69
CA PHE A 195 28.69 3.19 -23.12
C PHE A 195 29.51 4.41 -23.49
N ILE A 196 29.42 5.49 -22.72
CA ILE A 196 30.31 6.67 -22.88
C ILE A 196 31.72 6.29 -22.49
N VAL A 197 31.93 5.68 -21.32
CA VAL A 197 33.26 5.29 -20.82
C VAL A 197 33.90 4.22 -21.73
N ALA A 198 33.14 3.27 -22.21
CA ALA A 198 33.62 2.20 -23.09
C ALA A 198 33.81 2.63 -24.56
N LYS A 199 33.52 3.91 -24.89
CA LYS A 199 33.62 4.47 -26.26
C LYS A 199 32.91 3.66 -27.36
N LYS A 200 31.73 3.07 -27.06
CA LYS A 200 31.00 2.15 -27.94
C LYS A 200 29.93 2.88 -28.79
N ASN A 201 30.30 3.33 -29.97
CA ASN A 201 29.41 4.14 -30.84
C ASN A 201 28.13 3.44 -31.35
N LYS A 202 28.13 2.11 -31.53
CA LYS A 202 26.96 1.39 -32.12
C LYS A 202 25.74 1.29 -31.19
N LYS A 203 25.94 1.37 -29.88
CA LYS A 203 24.87 1.25 -28.89
C LYS A 203 24.23 2.58 -28.50
N LYS A 204 24.77 3.73 -28.95
CA LYS A 204 24.15 5.05 -28.77
C LYS A 204 22.73 5.12 -29.34
N LYS A 205 22.45 4.40 -30.44
CA LYS A 205 21.10 4.37 -31.04
C LYS A 205 20.08 3.67 -30.12
N LEU A 206 20.43 2.50 -29.59
CA LEU A 206 19.55 1.77 -28.66
C LEU A 206 19.26 2.61 -27.41
N LEU A 207 20.30 3.25 -26.89
CA LEU A 207 20.17 4.14 -25.74
C LEU A 207 19.32 5.38 -26.03
N ALA A 208 19.54 6.05 -27.17
CA ALA A 208 18.72 7.17 -27.59
C ALA A 208 17.24 6.78 -27.71
N THR A 209 16.96 5.61 -28.28
CA THR A 209 15.59 5.07 -28.36
C THR A 209 14.99 4.82 -26.99
N SER A 210 15.77 4.26 -26.05
CA SER A 210 15.29 4.01 -24.67
C SER A 210 15.00 5.31 -23.92
N ILE A 211 15.84 6.35 -24.08
CA ILE A 211 15.61 7.68 -23.51
C ILE A 211 14.35 8.32 -24.09
N ILE A 212 14.14 8.22 -25.41
CA ILE A 212 12.95 8.75 -26.07
C ILE A 212 11.70 8.04 -25.54
N ILE A 213 11.72 6.72 -25.38
CA ILE A 213 10.62 5.95 -24.80
C ILE A 213 10.35 6.44 -23.36
N ALA A 214 11.40 6.64 -22.54
CA ALA A 214 11.25 7.15 -21.18
C ALA A 214 10.62 8.56 -21.15
N ILE A 215 11.03 9.46 -22.04
CA ILE A 215 10.46 10.81 -22.17
C ILE A 215 8.99 10.75 -22.59
N VAL A 216 8.65 9.93 -23.60
CA VAL A 216 7.28 9.76 -24.07
C VAL A 216 6.39 9.18 -22.96
N MET A 217 6.91 8.25 -22.16
CA MET A 217 6.19 7.69 -21.02
C MET A 217 5.99 8.69 -19.89
N LEU A 218 6.98 9.52 -19.60
CA LEU A 218 6.83 10.63 -18.65
C LEU A 218 5.76 11.64 -19.12
N ALA A 219 5.68 11.91 -20.41
CA ALA A 219 4.68 12.82 -20.96
C ALA A 219 3.25 12.26 -20.95
N SER A 220 3.08 10.93 -20.90
CA SER A 220 1.77 10.25 -20.91
C SER A 220 1.23 9.86 -19.52
N THR A 221 1.72 10.48 -18.45
CA THR A 221 1.51 10.02 -17.05
C THR A 221 0.16 10.36 -16.42
N ASN A 222 -0.76 11.04 -17.10
CA ASN A 222 -2.01 11.53 -16.51
C ASN A 222 -3.14 10.49 -16.38
N LYS A 223 -2.83 9.19 -16.31
CA LYS A 223 -3.86 8.15 -16.14
C LYS A 223 -3.87 7.60 -14.71
N SER A 224 -5.05 7.74 -14.07
CA SER A 224 -5.37 7.16 -12.76
C SER A 224 -5.10 5.66 -12.68
N LEU A 225 -4.71 5.18 -11.50
CA LEU A 225 -4.65 3.75 -11.17
C LEU A 225 -6.04 3.13 -11.01
N ALA A 226 -7.05 3.92 -10.66
CA ALA A 226 -8.41 3.45 -10.44
C ALA A 226 -9.16 3.10 -11.73
N LEU A 227 -10.22 2.30 -11.57
CA LEU A 227 -11.05 1.79 -12.67
C LEU A 227 -12.23 2.69 -12.98
N ASP A 228 -12.76 3.35 -11.95
CA ASP A 228 -13.96 4.19 -12.01
C ASP A 228 -13.63 5.65 -12.29
N ALA A 229 -14.64 6.50 -12.36
CA ALA A 229 -14.51 7.94 -12.52
C ALA A 229 -13.91 8.59 -11.26
N VAL A 230 -12.62 8.38 -11.06
CA VAL A 230 -11.86 8.99 -9.97
C VAL A 230 -11.62 10.45 -10.29
N ILE A 231 -12.12 11.34 -9.44
CA ILE A 231 -11.93 12.79 -9.57
C ILE A 231 -10.64 13.25 -8.89
N TYR A 232 -10.13 12.46 -7.95
CA TYR A 232 -8.87 12.71 -7.25
C TYR A 232 -8.20 11.43 -6.84
N GLU A 233 -6.87 11.37 -6.93
CA GLU A 233 -6.05 10.22 -6.59
C GLU A 233 -4.73 10.68 -5.99
N GLU A 234 -4.38 10.15 -4.82
CA GLU A 234 -3.13 10.40 -4.12
C GLU A 234 -2.64 9.15 -3.38
N GLU A 235 -1.38 9.15 -3.00
CA GLU A 235 -0.76 8.08 -2.18
C GLU A 235 -0.09 8.70 -0.96
N SER A 236 -0.37 8.15 0.22
CA SER A 236 0.30 8.48 1.47
C SER A 236 1.29 7.39 1.87
N ILE A 237 1.96 7.57 3.01
CA ILE A 237 2.78 6.49 3.61
C ILE A 237 1.91 5.30 4.07
N TYR A 238 0.62 5.53 4.33
CA TYR A 238 -0.32 4.53 4.85
C TYR A 238 -1.16 3.91 3.74
N ASN A 239 -1.78 4.75 2.89
CA ASN A 239 -2.85 4.33 2.00
C ASN A 239 -2.66 4.84 0.56
N TYR A 240 -3.31 4.14 -0.37
CA TYR A 240 -3.83 4.72 -1.59
C TYR A 240 -5.11 5.49 -1.22
N ILE A 241 -5.31 6.67 -1.78
CA ILE A 241 -6.48 7.52 -1.51
C ILE A 241 -7.09 7.90 -2.83
N GLY A 242 -8.34 7.48 -3.07
CA GLY A 242 -9.12 7.82 -4.25
C GLY A 242 -10.44 8.47 -3.86
N VAL A 243 -10.82 9.54 -4.54
CA VAL A 243 -12.16 10.12 -4.45
C VAL A 243 -12.90 9.82 -5.73
N ASN A 244 -13.99 9.08 -5.60
CA ASN A 244 -14.86 8.76 -6.72
C ASN A 244 -16.12 9.62 -6.64
N GLN A 245 -16.59 10.08 -7.79
CA GLN A 245 -17.88 10.74 -7.90
C GLN A 245 -18.85 9.80 -8.60
N GLU A 246 -19.87 9.41 -7.88
CA GLU A 246 -21.02 8.69 -8.39
C GLU A 246 -22.17 9.67 -8.62
N GLU A 247 -23.24 9.28 -9.29
CA GLU A 247 -24.34 10.22 -9.65
C GLU A 247 -24.94 10.95 -8.44
N GLU A 248 -25.02 10.27 -7.29
CA GLU A 248 -25.68 10.79 -6.08
C GLU A 248 -24.73 10.96 -4.87
N ALA A 249 -23.46 10.56 -4.97
CA ALA A 249 -22.54 10.56 -3.82
C ALA A 249 -21.07 10.75 -4.22
N LEU A 250 -20.31 11.29 -3.28
CA LEU A 250 -18.84 11.20 -3.27
C LEU A 250 -18.44 10.06 -2.37
N SER A 251 -17.49 9.25 -2.79
CA SER A 251 -16.92 8.17 -1.98
C SER A 251 -15.40 8.29 -1.87
N LEU A 252 -14.87 8.16 -0.65
CA LEU A 252 -13.46 8.06 -0.37
C LEU A 252 -13.09 6.59 -0.24
N LYS A 253 -12.09 6.16 -1.00
CA LYS A 253 -11.62 4.77 -1.04
C LYS A 253 -10.13 4.71 -0.76
N THR A 254 -9.70 3.76 0.06
CA THR A 254 -8.30 3.42 0.30
C THR A 254 -7.84 2.18 -0.48
N ASN A 255 -8.68 1.72 -1.39
CA ASN A 255 -8.46 0.56 -2.25
C ASN A 255 -9.31 0.65 -3.52
N VAL A 256 -9.07 -0.23 -4.51
CA VAL A 256 -9.75 -0.17 -5.81
C VAL A 256 -10.98 -1.08 -5.88
N PHE A 257 -10.95 -2.25 -5.20
CA PHE A 257 -11.99 -3.29 -5.34
C PHE A 257 -12.94 -3.41 -4.16
N PHE A 258 -12.58 -2.82 -3.03
CA PHE A 258 -13.34 -2.98 -1.79
C PHE A 258 -14.18 -1.74 -1.50
N GLY A 259 -14.96 -1.79 -0.44
CA GLY A 259 -15.92 -0.74 -0.08
C GLY A 259 -15.30 0.64 0.19
N SER A 260 -16.16 1.63 0.26
CA SER A 260 -15.79 3.01 0.56
C SER A 260 -15.50 3.17 2.05
N GLN A 261 -14.48 3.99 2.37
CA GLN A 261 -14.09 4.33 3.74
C GLN A 261 -14.85 5.54 4.27
N SER A 262 -15.43 6.34 3.40
CA SER A 262 -16.36 7.42 3.72
C SER A 262 -17.23 7.71 2.51
N VAL A 263 -18.44 8.16 2.76
CA VAL A 263 -19.41 8.54 1.72
C VAL A 263 -20.10 9.84 2.12
N LYS A 264 -20.24 10.73 1.16
CA LYS A 264 -21.03 11.95 1.28
C LYS A 264 -22.09 11.97 0.20
N ASN A 265 -23.36 11.85 0.58
CA ASN A 265 -24.47 12.01 -0.35
C ASN A 265 -24.62 13.48 -0.77
N ILE A 266 -24.97 13.69 -2.04
CA ILE A 266 -25.32 15.05 -2.54
C ILE A 266 -26.60 15.54 -1.83
N ASP A 267 -27.60 14.68 -1.72
CA ASP A 267 -28.75 14.92 -0.84
C ASP A 267 -28.41 14.47 0.58
N GLN A 268 -28.12 15.43 1.45
CA GLN A 268 -27.72 15.17 2.84
C GLN A 268 -28.82 14.50 3.68
N ASN A 269 -30.09 14.51 3.23
CA ASN A 269 -31.18 13.82 3.93
C ASN A 269 -31.27 12.33 3.62
N LYS A 270 -30.59 11.85 2.58
CA LYS A 270 -30.52 10.43 2.28
C LYS A 270 -29.64 9.69 3.26
N LEU A 271 -30.03 8.46 3.59
CA LEU A 271 -29.19 7.50 4.27
C LEU A 271 -28.00 7.10 3.34
N THR A 272 -26.89 6.68 3.94
CA THR A 272 -25.73 6.25 3.16
C THR A 272 -25.97 4.90 2.45
N GLY A 273 -26.91 4.11 2.94
CA GLY A 273 -27.15 2.73 2.52
C GLY A 273 -26.02 1.77 2.94
N LEU A 274 -25.15 2.20 3.85
CA LEU A 274 -24.00 1.47 4.35
C LEU A 274 -24.11 1.29 5.87
N TYR A 275 -23.14 0.58 6.45
CA TYR A 275 -23.10 0.30 7.89
C TYR A 275 -23.09 1.55 8.79
N TYR A 276 -22.69 2.70 8.28
CA TYR A 276 -22.71 3.97 9.04
C TYR A 276 -24.12 4.34 9.53
N ASP A 277 -25.15 3.98 8.77
CA ASP A 277 -26.54 4.30 9.14
C ASP A 277 -26.97 3.62 10.44
N TYR A 278 -26.29 2.55 10.85
CA TYR A 278 -26.53 1.88 12.13
C TYR A 278 -25.87 2.60 13.32
N PHE A 279 -24.96 3.55 13.08
CA PHE A 279 -24.31 4.27 14.19
C PHE A 279 -25.31 5.06 15.05
N VAL A 280 -26.41 5.52 14.45
CA VAL A 280 -27.49 6.20 15.19
C VAL A 280 -28.16 5.33 16.27
N THR A 281 -27.98 4.01 16.21
CA THR A 281 -28.53 3.12 17.23
C THR A 281 -27.62 2.99 18.45
N PHE A 282 -26.34 3.33 18.35
CA PHE A 282 -25.39 3.10 19.44
C PHE A 282 -25.67 3.95 20.70
N PRO A 283 -26.02 5.25 20.61
CA PRO A 283 -26.37 6.03 21.78
C PRO A 283 -27.51 5.44 22.64
N LEU A 284 -28.44 4.71 22.03
CA LEU A 284 -29.56 4.05 22.72
C LEU A 284 -29.13 2.92 23.67
N PHE A 285 -27.88 2.46 23.59
CA PHE A 285 -27.32 1.45 24.49
C PHE A 285 -26.58 2.03 25.70
N CYS A 286 -26.29 3.34 25.72
CA CYS A 286 -25.57 3.97 26.83
C CYS A 286 -26.44 4.93 27.66
N LYS A 287 -27.56 5.45 27.13
CA LYS A 287 -28.41 6.39 27.82
C LYS A 287 -29.89 6.14 27.52
N ASP A 288 -30.75 6.51 28.44
CA ASP A 288 -32.18 6.54 28.21
C ASP A 288 -32.57 7.63 27.21
N PHE A 289 -33.67 7.43 26.49
CA PHE A 289 -34.10 8.33 25.41
C PHE A 289 -34.29 9.78 25.88
N GLU A 290 -34.83 9.97 27.10
CA GLU A 290 -35.04 11.30 27.69
C GLU A 290 -33.70 12.02 27.97
N GLU A 291 -32.64 11.30 28.40
CA GLU A 291 -31.30 11.85 28.63
C GLU A 291 -30.60 12.25 27.33
N LEU A 292 -30.85 11.53 26.22
CA LEU A 292 -30.29 11.81 24.91
C LEU A 292 -30.81 13.12 24.28
N GLU A 293 -32.01 13.58 24.67
CA GLU A 293 -32.57 14.84 24.20
C GLU A 293 -31.93 16.06 24.90
N ASP A 294 -31.52 15.90 26.16
CA ASP A 294 -31.06 17.01 27.02
C ASP A 294 -29.54 17.11 27.11
N GLU A 295 -28.79 16.05 26.85
CA GLU A 295 -27.34 16.03 27.04
C GLU A 295 -26.57 15.92 25.71
N LYS A 296 -25.48 16.69 25.64
CA LYS A 296 -24.52 16.59 24.55
C LYS A 296 -23.59 15.40 24.75
N LEU A 297 -23.58 14.47 23.80
CA LEU A 297 -22.80 13.24 23.86
C LEU A 297 -21.32 13.49 23.49
N GLU A 298 -20.41 12.98 24.31
CA GLU A 298 -18.99 12.94 24.02
C GLU A 298 -18.62 11.63 23.29
N ILE A 299 -18.27 11.72 22.02
CA ILE A 299 -18.01 10.56 21.16
C ILE A 299 -16.55 10.56 20.71
N LEU A 300 -15.91 9.40 20.82
CA LEU A 300 -14.59 9.13 20.25
C LEU A 300 -14.74 8.20 19.05
N ILE A 301 -14.20 8.61 17.89
CA ILE A 301 -14.15 7.77 16.68
C ILE A 301 -12.68 7.49 16.35
N LEU A 302 -12.29 6.22 16.44
CA LEU A 302 -11.00 5.73 15.98
C LEU A 302 -11.14 5.26 14.52
N GLY A 303 -10.38 5.86 13.62
CA GLY A 303 -10.56 5.74 12.17
C GLY A 303 -11.63 6.71 11.66
N TYR A 304 -11.37 8.01 11.85
CA TYR A 304 -12.36 9.05 11.53
C TYR A 304 -12.61 9.19 10.02
N CYS A 305 -11.60 8.95 9.21
CA CYS A 305 -11.61 9.11 7.76
C CYS A 305 -12.15 10.49 7.33
N ALA A 306 -13.21 10.57 6.51
CA ALA A 306 -13.84 11.86 6.14
C ALA A 306 -15.05 12.24 6.99
N GLY A 307 -15.35 11.50 8.07
CA GLY A 307 -16.34 11.88 9.08
C GLY A 307 -17.76 11.40 8.83
N THR A 308 -17.99 10.46 7.90
CA THR A 308 -19.34 9.94 7.60
C THR A 308 -20.07 9.44 8.85
N GLY A 309 -19.38 8.72 9.74
CA GLY A 309 -19.97 8.23 10.99
C GLY A 309 -20.42 9.37 11.92
N ALA A 310 -19.62 10.44 12.01
CA ALA A 310 -19.96 11.63 12.78
C ALA A 310 -21.15 12.38 12.18
N ASP A 311 -21.20 12.50 10.84
CA ASP A 311 -22.29 13.20 10.15
C ASP A 311 -23.62 12.49 10.29
N VAL A 312 -23.61 11.16 10.25
CA VAL A 312 -24.83 10.35 10.46
C VAL A 312 -25.35 10.52 11.89
N LEU A 313 -24.49 10.46 12.91
CA LEU A 313 -24.87 10.66 14.30
C LEU A 313 -25.41 12.08 14.56
N ARG A 314 -24.80 13.10 13.95
CA ARG A 314 -25.16 14.51 14.15
C ARG A 314 -26.55 14.85 13.60
N LYS A 315 -27.12 14.03 12.73
CA LYS A 315 -28.48 14.22 12.23
C LYS A 315 -29.54 14.00 13.33
N GLU A 316 -29.22 13.14 14.28
CA GLU A 316 -30.19 12.69 15.31
C GLU A 316 -29.84 13.20 16.71
N TYR A 317 -28.56 13.48 17.01
CA TYR A 317 -28.08 13.82 18.36
C TYR A 317 -27.22 15.08 18.38
N ASP A 318 -27.26 15.80 19.50
CA ASP A 318 -26.25 16.85 19.77
C ASP A 318 -24.97 16.16 20.30
N ILE A 319 -23.91 16.26 19.53
CA ILE A 319 -22.66 15.51 19.77
C ILE A 319 -21.42 16.40 19.75
N ASN A 320 -20.46 16.05 20.59
CA ASN A 320 -19.08 16.47 20.51
C ASN A 320 -18.21 15.28 20.04
N VAL A 321 -17.65 15.37 18.86
CA VAL A 321 -16.81 14.30 18.32
C VAL A 321 -15.33 14.64 18.48
N THR A 322 -14.58 13.66 18.98
CA THR A 322 -13.12 13.60 18.84
C THR A 322 -12.82 12.49 17.84
N GLY A 323 -12.27 12.87 16.68
CA GLY A 323 -11.89 11.95 15.60
C GLY A 323 -10.39 11.71 15.58
N ILE A 324 -9.97 10.45 15.58
CA ILE A 324 -8.58 10.06 15.45
C ILE A 324 -8.35 9.44 14.08
N GLU A 325 -7.43 10.01 13.31
CA GLU A 325 -7.04 9.50 12.00
C GLU A 325 -5.50 9.46 11.91
N ILE A 326 -4.96 8.35 11.42
CA ILE A 326 -3.51 8.17 11.32
C ILE A 326 -2.93 8.85 10.07
N ASP A 327 -3.75 9.00 9.04
CA ASP A 327 -3.35 9.47 7.72
C ASP A 327 -3.76 10.94 7.51
N ASP A 328 -2.81 11.84 7.65
CA ASP A 328 -3.02 13.28 7.46
C ASP A 328 -3.52 13.61 6.05
N LYS A 329 -3.11 12.82 5.04
CA LYS A 329 -3.58 13.00 3.66
C LYS A 329 -5.08 12.70 3.49
N ILE A 330 -5.62 11.75 4.24
CA ILE A 330 -7.07 11.51 4.26
C ILE A 330 -7.80 12.76 4.74
N ILE A 331 -7.29 13.41 5.78
CA ILE A 331 -7.90 14.64 6.32
C ILE A 331 -7.79 15.83 5.34
N GLU A 332 -6.64 15.99 4.65
CA GLU A 332 -6.51 17.00 3.58
C GLU A 332 -7.54 16.78 2.45
N VAL A 333 -7.74 15.53 2.05
CA VAL A 333 -8.73 15.15 1.02
C VAL A 333 -10.15 15.35 1.53
N ALA A 334 -10.42 15.02 2.80
CA ALA A 334 -11.72 15.23 3.43
C ALA A 334 -12.09 16.73 3.45
N GLN A 335 -11.16 17.61 3.84
CA GLN A 335 -11.34 19.05 3.81
C GLN A 335 -11.70 19.56 2.41
N LYS A 336 -11.08 19.02 1.39
CA LYS A 336 -11.23 19.49 0.01
C LYS A 336 -12.53 19.03 -0.66
N TYR A 337 -13.00 17.83 -0.35
CA TYR A 337 -14.08 17.19 -1.10
C TYR A 337 -15.31 16.81 -0.26
N PHE A 338 -15.14 16.58 1.04
CA PHE A 338 -16.21 16.04 1.89
C PHE A 338 -16.82 17.06 2.81
N TRP A 339 -16.06 18.07 3.25
CA TRP A 339 -16.57 19.06 4.21
C TRP A 339 -17.05 20.33 3.52
N ASP A 340 -18.28 20.75 3.89
CA ASP A 340 -18.88 22.00 3.41
C ASP A 340 -18.63 23.12 4.44
N GLY A 341 -17.39 23.64 4.53
CA GLY A 341 -16.99 24.68 5.46
C GLY A 341 -16.12 24.17 6.61
N GLU A 342 -16.15 24.91 7.74
CA GLU A 342 -15.37 24.51 8.94
C GLU A 342 -15.99 23.30 9.62
N ILE A 343 -15.16 22.30 9.89
CA ILE A 343 -15.57 21.14 10.65
C ILE A 343 -15.68 21.49 12.13
N LYS A 344 -16.73 21.01 12.78
CA LYS A 344 -16.95 21.21 14.22
C LYS A 344 -16.21 20.18 15.09
N ASP A 345 -15.73 19.10 14.50
CA ASP A 345 -15.12 17.97 15.20
C ASP A 345 -13.66 18.27 15.56
N ASN A 346 -13.24 17.76 16.72
CA ASN A 346 -11.85 17.82 17.13
C ASN A 346 -11.08 16.65 16.50
N ILE A 347 -10.39 16.91 15.39
CA ILE A 347 -9.63 15.89 14.66
C ILE A 347 -8.18 15.92 15.10
N ILE A 348 -7.66 14.75 15.46
CA ILE A 348 -6.29 14.54 15.92
C ILE A 348 -5.63 13.52 14.99
N ILE A 349 -4.50 13.93 14.40
CA ILE A 349 -3.66 13.05 13.57
C ILE A 349 -2.76 12.25 14.49
N ASP A 350 -3.14 11.00 14.77
CA ASP A 350 -2.38 10.08 15.64
C ASP A 350 -2.81 8.63 15.40
N ASP A 351 -1.98 7.68 15.87
CA ASP A 351 -2.40 6.28 16.01
C ASP A 351 -3.45 6.17 17.13
N GLY A 352 -4.58 5.53 16.83
CA GLY A 352 -5.71 5.42 17.77
C GLY A 352 -5.32 4.76 19.10
N ARG A 353 -4.39 3.80 19.12
CA ARG A 353 -3.91 3.18 20.34
C ARG A 353 -2.99 4.11 21.13
N ASN A 354 -2.14 4.88 20.46
CA ASN A 354 -1.28 5.88 21.09
C ASN A 354 -2.12 6.99 21.73
N TYR A 355 -3.15 7.46 21.05
CA TYR A 355 -4.10 8.42 21.60
C TYR A 355 -4.76 7.92 22.89
N LEU A 356 -5.30 6.69 22.87
CA LEU A 356 -5.95 6.09 24.05
C LEU A 356 -5.02 5.95 25.26
N GLN A 357 -3.73 5.66 25.04
CA GLN A 357 -2.74 5.57 26.13
C GLN A 357 -2.57 6.89 26.88
N ASN A 358 -2.64 8.01 26.17
CA ASN A 358 -2.37 9.37 26.65
C ASN A 358 -3.65 10.18 26.91
N CYS A 359 -4.84 9.59 26.71
CA CYS A 359 -6.11 10.26 26.84
C CYS A 359 -6.64 10.18 28.29
N ASP A 360 -6.98 11.35 28.83
CA ASP A 360 -7.66 11.46 30.14
C ASP A 360 -9.14 11.86 30.00
N LYS A 361 -9.57 12.28 28.79
CA LYS A 361 -10.96 12.62 28.50
C LYS A 361 -11.84 11.37 28.56
N LYS A 362 -13.09 11.56 28.99
CA LYS A 362 -14.10 10.51 29.08
C LYS A 362 -15.18 10.66 28.02
N TYR A 363 -15.62 9.54 27.49
CA TYR A 363 -16.59 9.48 26.37
C TYR A 363 -17.80 8.62 26.74
N ASP A 364 -18.96 8.99 26.21
CA ASP A 364 -20.19 8.17 26.28
C ASP A 364 -20.09 7.01 25.29
N LEU A 365 -19.46 7.23 24.13
CA LEU A 365 -19.37 6.25 23.07
C LEU A 365 -17.97 6.25 22.45
N VAL A 366 -17.36 5.08 22.34
CA VAL A 366 -16.11 4.84 21.60
C VAL A 366 -16.43 3.96 20.38
N ILE A 367 -16.29 4.53 19.19
CA ILE A 367 -16.47 3.82 17.92
C ILE A 367 -15.11 3.41 17.39
N ILE A 368 -14.95 2.11 17.09
CA ILE A 368 -13.74 1.54 16.48
C ILE A 368 -14.07 1.17 15.04
N ASP A 369 -13.62 1.99 14.10
CA ASP A 369 -13.79 1.79 12.65
C ASP A 369 -12.43 1.85 11.94
N VAL A 370 -11.47 1.07 12.45
CA VAL A 370 -10.08 1.06 11.99
C VAL A 370 -9.83 -0.10 11.07
N TYR A 371 -9.48 0.21 9.83
CA TYR A 371 -9.15 -0.78 8.82
C TYR A 371 -7.82 -0.47 8.14
N GLN A 372 -7.04 -1.51 7.88
CA GLN A 372 -5.93 -1.48 6.95
C GLN A 372 -6.33 -2.30 5.71
N ASN A 373 -6.74 -1.62 4.67
CA ASN A 373 -7.44 -2.18 3.50
C ASN A 373 -8.75 -2.91 3.90
N ILE A 374 -8.72 -4.23 4.05
CA ILE A 374 -9.89 -5.08 4.36
C ILE A 374 -9.77 -5.80 5.70
N SER A 375 -8.73 -5.53 6.48
CA SER A 375 -8.47 -6.21 7.74
C SER A 375 -8.32 -5.24 8.89
N ILE A 376 -8.80 -5.66 10.06
CA ILE A 376 -8.59 -4.93 11.31
C ILE A 376 -7.14 -5.16 11.74
N PRO A 377 -6.34 -4.11 11.98
CA PRO A 377 -4.96 -4.28 12.44
C PRO A 377 -4.91 -4.99 13.80
N VAL A 378 -3.97 -5.92 13.96
CA VAL A 378 -3.89 -6.80 15.14
C VAL A 378 -3.75 -6.03 16.46
N ASN A 379 -3.12 -4.86 16.43
CA ASN A 379 -2.98 -3.99 17.62
C ASN A 379 -4.33 -3.43 18.13
N PHE A 380 -5.40 -3.49 17.34
CA PHE A 380 -6.77 -3.10 17.71
C PHE A 380 -7.66 -4.29 18.13
N THR A 381 -7.10 -5.47 18.33
CA THR A 381 -7.85 -6.69 18.66
C THR A 381 -7.43 -7.31 19.98
N SER A 382 -6.47 -6.70 20.71
CA SER A 382 -5.91 -7.25 21.95
C SER A 382 -6.72 -6.86 23.19
N THR A 383 -6.60 -7.68 24.24
CA THR A 383 -7.22 -7.39 25.55
C THR A 383 -6.77 -6.06 26.11
N GLU A 384 -5.48 -5.71 25.94
CA GLU A 384 -4.89 -4.45 26.42
C GLU A 384 -5.49 -3.25 25.68
N PHE A 385 -5.74 -3.37 24.36
CA PHE A 385 -6.38 -2.32 23.60
C PHE A 385 -7.81 -2.05 24.09
N PHE A 386 -8.61 -3.09 24.30
CA PHE A 386 -9.96 -2.92 24.85
C PHE A 386 -9.95 -2.40 26.30
N GLY A 387 -8.91 -2.72 27.06
CA GLY A 387 -8.68 -2.11 28.36
C GLY A 387 -8.42 -0.60 28.29
N LEU A 388 -7.70 -0.14 27.27
CA LEU A 388 -7.51 1.29 27.01
C LEU A 388 -8.83 1.97 26.58
N CYS A 389 -9.63 1.32 25.74
CA CYS A 389 -10.95 1.83 25.40
C CYS A 389 -11.84 1.97 26.63
N ASN A 390 -11.86 0.95 27.48
CA ASN A 390 -12.65 0.97 28.73
C ASN A 390 -12.16 2.08 29.69
N LYS A 391 -10.84 2.34 29.75
CA LYS A 391 -10.27 3.42 30.58
C LYS A 391 -10.86 4.79 30.23
N VAL A 392 -11.15 5.06 28.96
CA VAL A 392 -11.66 6.35 28.49
C VAL A 392 -13.19 6.43 28.41
N LEU A 393 -13.92 5.38 28.77
CA LEU A 393 -15.37 5.41 28.88
C LEU A 393 -15.85 6.10 30.17
N LYS A 394 -16.99 6.74 30.10
CA LYS A 394 -17.81 7.08 31.28
C LYS A 394 -18.40 5.80 31.86
N ASP A 395 -19.06 5.88 33.05
CA ASP A 395 -19.54 4.71 33.78
C ASP A 395 -20.56 3.88 32.97
N ASP A 396 -21.47 4.54 32.23
CA ASP A 396 -22.47 3.92 31.37
C ASP A 396 -22.08 3.93 29.87
N GLY A 397 -20.81 4.26 29.58
CA GLY A 397 -20.31 4.37 28.23
C GLY A 397 -20.14 3.01 27.52
N ILE A 398 -20.24 3.00 26.20
CA ILE A 398 -20.15 1.79 25.39
C ILE A 398 -19.01 1.85 24.36
N ILE A 399 -18.57 0.66 23.95
CA ILE A 399 -17.67 0.45 22.81
C ILE A 399 -18.48 -0.15 21.66
N ALA A 400 -18.44 0.48 20.51
CA ALA A 400 -18.96 -0.05 19.27
C ALA A 400 -17.82 -0.34 18.29
N MET A 401 -17.81 -1.50 17.65
CA MET A 401 -16.75 -1.89 16.72
C MET A 401 -17.34 -2.41 15.42
N ASN A 402 -16.95 -1.80 14.31
CA ASN A 402 -17.27 -2.33 13.00
C ASN A 402 -16.39 -3.55 12.69
N ILE A 403 -17.03 -4.68 12.31
CA ILE A 403 -16.36 -5.92 11.95
C ILE A 403 -16.79 -6.35 10.56
N GLY A 404 -16.04 -5.93 9.53
CA GLY A 404 -16.27 -6.35 8.16
C GLY A 404 -15.88 -7.81 7.95
N LEU A 405 -16.84 -8.68 7.72
CA LEU A 405 -16.63 -10.10 7.43
C LEU A 405 -16.43 -10.37 5.93
N GLY A 406 -16.64 -9.38 5.07
CA GLY A 406 -16.70 -9.56 3.63
C GLY A 406 -17.75 -10.62 3.25
N ASN A 407 -17.44 -11.46 2.27
CA ASN A 407 -18.31 -12.58 1.89
C ASN A 407 -18.17 -13.83 2.79
N SER A 408 -17.42 -13.73 3.88
CA SER A 408 -17.20 -14.85 4.79
C SER A 408 -18.35 -14.97 5.78
N THR A 409 -18.93 -16.16 5.84
CA THR A 409 -19.89 -16.55 6.92
C THR A 409 -19.15 -17.00 8.19
N ASP A 410 -17.81 -16.85 8.25
CA ASP A 410 -16.99 -17.33 9.34
C ASP A 410 -17.14 -16.44 10.59
N SER A 411 -17.97 -16.88 11.49
CA SER A 411 -18.23 -16.24 12.80
C SER A 411 -17.05 -16.33 13.77
N LYS A 412 -15.93 -17.02 13.43
CA LYS A 412 -14.80 -17.22 14.34
C LYS A 412 -14.11 -15.91 14.75
N LEU A 413 -13.96 -14.97 13.81
CA LEU A 413 -13.36 -13.67 14.12
C LEU A 413 -14.22 -12.93 15.13
N VAL A 414 -15.54 -12.85 14.89
CA VAL A 414 -16.52 -12.22 15.79
C VAL A 414 -16.48 -12.89 17.16
N GLN A 415 -16.48 -14.23 17.21
CA GLN A 415 -16.41 -14.98 18.46
C GLN A 415 -15.11 -14.70 19.22
N CYS A 416 -13.95 -14.69 18.54
CA CYS A 416 -12.65 -14.39 19.16
C CYS A 416 -12.60 -12.96 19.70
N LEU A 417 -13.08 -11.98 18.95
CA LEU A 417 -13.14 -10.58 19.37
C LEU A 417 -14.11 -10.42 20.55
N GLY A 418 -15.29 -11.03 20.46
CA GLY A 418 -16.27 -11.02 21.54
C GLY A 418 -15.73 -11.62 22.85
N GLN A 419 -14.98 -12.72 22.78
CA GLN A 419 -14.31 -13.30 23.96
C GLN A 419 -13.20 -12.38 24.51
N THR A 420 -12.50 -11.67 23.64
CA THR A 420 -11.45 -10.72 24.04
C THR A 420 -12.08 -9.50 24.72
N LEU A 421 -13.15 -8.95 24.16
CA LEU A 421 -13.92 -7.84 24.71
C LEU A 421 -14.46 -8.16 26.12
N LYS A 422 -15.05 -9.35 26.31
CA LYS A 422 -15.62 -9.81 27.59
C LYS A 422 -14.66 -9.81 28.78
N LYS A 423 -13.34 -9.66 28.54
CA LYS A 423 -12.37 -9.50 29.61
C LYS A 423 -12.35 -8.09 30.20
N ASN A 424 -12.87 -7.11 29.46
CA ASN A 424 -12.83 -5.69 29.84
C ASN A 424 -14.20 -5.05 30.00
N VAL A 425 -15.27 -5.67 29.42
CA VAL A 425 -16.64 -5.15 29.45
C VAL A 425 -17.59 -6.23 29.96
N GLN A 426 -18.71 -5.82 30.59
CA GLN A 426 -19.65 -6.75 31.22
C GLN A 426 -20.51 -7.49 30.18
N ASN A 427 -21.02 -6.77 29.17
CA ASN A 427 -21.92 -7.30 28.17
C ASN A 427 -21.33 -7.07 26.77
N VAL A 428 -21.49 -8.06 25.90
CA VAL A 428 -21.08 -7.98 24.49
C VAL A 428 -22.24 -8.47 23.62
N TYR A 429 -22.68 -7.62 22.74
CA TYR A 429 -23.76 -7.89 21.78
C TYR A 429 -23.17 -7.96 20.36
N ASP A 430 -23.68 -8.86 19.56
CA ASP A 430 -23.34 -9.01 18.13
C ASP A 430 -24.57 -8.65 17.31
N TYR A 431 -24.43 -7.67 16.43
CA TYR A 431 -25.47 -7.22 15.53
C TYR A 431 -25.01 -7.43 14.08
N LYS A 432 -25.80 -8.18 13.31
CA LYS A 432 -25.52 -8.44 11.90
C LYS A 432 -26.34 -7.50 11.02
N THR A 433 -25.64 -6.72 10.23
CA THR A 433 -26.22 -5.83 9.20
C THR A 433 -26.30 -6.51 7.84
#